data_42f8c2662275aa4f2e0e96f48a4bcca7
#
_entry.id   42f8c2662275aa4f2e0e96f48a4bcca7
#
_cell.length_a   1.000
_cell.length_b   1.000
_cell.length_c   1.000
_cell.angle_alpha   90.00
_cell.angle_beta   90.00
_cell.angle_gamma   90.00
#
_symmetry.space_group_name_H-M   'P 1'
#
loop_
_entity.id
_entity.type
_entity.pdbx_description
1 polymer ?
#
loop_
_entity_poly.entity_id
_entity_poly.type
_entity_poly.pdbx_seq_one_letter_code
_entity_poly.pdbx_strand_id
1 'polypeptide(L)'
;LFDSRKNESGLSALPKSKRTNSQLVSYIPREQLKHHMILPNEVEERLLSIEQEYVARERLKKFNLVPKRKILLYGPPGCGKTLSAERIAWNLGLPLLKVRFDSLLSSYFGESASNLRMVFDYCKSEPVVLLLDECDFIAKSRITTQDVGEVPRIVNMLLTLLDEYDAPGLVLATTNLKVSLDEALFRRFDDVIKMPMPGKLERKRLLEMTLSAIPVS
;
A
#
# COMPACT_ATOMS: atom_id res chain seq x y z
N LEU A 1 5.00 16.33 17.84
CA LEU A 1 6.35 16.01 18.31
C LEU A 1 6.39 14.51 18.58
N PHE A 2 6.57 13.70 17.54
CA PHE A 2 6.85 12.27 17.69
C PHE A 2 8.33 12.13 18.04
N ASP A 3 8.60 11.46 19.15
CA ASP A 3 9.93 11.26 19.72
C ASP A 3 10.78 10.39 18.77
N SER A 4 11.86 10.95 18.22
CA SER A 4 12.81 10.28 17.32
C SER A 4 13.47 9.02 17.90
N ARG A 5 13.34 8.75 19.20
CA ARG A 5 13.83 7.54 19.86
C ARG A 5 12.96 6.30 19.66
N LYS A 6 11.70 6.46 19.20
CA LYS A 6 10.84 5.32 18.82
C LYS A 6 11.21 4.69 17.46
N ASN A 7 11.92 5.40 16.60
CA ASN A 7 12.24 4.91 15.26
C ASN A 7 13.29 3.78 15.25
N GLU A 8 14.26 3.79 16.15
CA GLU A 8 15.26 2.69 16.23
C GLU A 8 14.69 1.42 16.87
N SER A 9 13.80 1.54 17.84
CA SER A 9 13.10 0.37 18.45
C SER A 9 12.06 -0.24 17.49
N GLY A 10 11.46 0.54 16.58
CA GLY A 10 10.53 0.05 15.56
C GLY A 10 11.21 -0.80 14.48
N LEU A 11 12.42 -0.48 14.07
CA LEU A 11 13.19 -1.23 13.08
C LEU A 11 13.60 -2.64 13.58
N SER A 12 13.89 -2.79 14.86
CA SER A 12 14.28 -4.08 15.45
C SER A 12 13.11 -5.07 15.58
N ALA A 13 11.89 -4.59 15.62
CA ALA A 13 10.66 -5.37 15.77
C ALA A 13 9.97 -5.72 14.45
N LEU A 14 10.53 -5.34 13.30
CA LEU A 14 9.94 -5.63 11.99
C LEU A 14 9.72 -7.13 11.76
N PRO A 15 8.59 -7.52 11.14
CA PRO A 15 8.27 -8.92 10.91
C PRO A 15 9.32 -9.59 10.01
N LYS A 16 9.82 -10.73 10.47
CA LYS A 16 10.81 -11.56 9.78
C LYS A 16 10.29 -12.98 9.64
N SER A 17 10.64 -13.64 8.55
CA SER A 17 10.39 -15.06 8.38
C SER A 17 11.10 -15.84 9.50
N LYS A 18 10.37 -16.73 10.16
CA LYS A 18 10.91 -17.52 11.29
C LYS A 18 12.06 -18.44 10.91
N ARG A 19 12.09 -18.93 9.65
CA ARG A 19 13.12 -19.86 9.17
C ARG A 19 14.27 -19.19 8.49
N THR A 20 13.98 -18.27 7.56
CA THR A 20 15.01 -17.62 6.74
C THR A 20 15.59 -16.38 7.41
N ASN A 21 14.95 -15.88 8.48
CA ASN A 21 15.26 -14.60 9.14
C ASN A 21 15.24 -13.41 8.15
N SER A 22 14.67 -13.59 6.94
CA SER A 22 14.52 -12.52 5.96
C SER A 22 13.43 -11.55 6.38
N GLN A 23 13.63 -10.28 6.09
CA GLN A 23 12.61 -9.25 6.34
C GLN A 23 11.43 -9.47 5.38
N LEU A 24 10.20 -9.46 5.93
CA LEU A 24 8.95 -9.60 5.17
C LEU A 24 8.43 -8.27 4.64
N VAL A 25 8.95 -7.17 5.18
CA VAL A 25 8.62 -5.80 4.79
C VAL A 25 9.88 -4.95 4.65
N SER A 26 9.82 -3.97 3.76
CA SER A 26 10.77 -2.86 3.72
C SER A 26 10.16 -1.69 4.47
N TYR A 27 10.83 -1.21 5.50
CA TYR A 27 10.43 -0.03 6.26
C TYR A 27 11.01 1.22 5.61
N ILE A 28 10.16 2.17 5.28
CA ILE A 28 10.56 3.46 4.71
C ILE A 28 10.09 4.53 5.70
N PRO A 29 11.04 5.18 6.41
CA PRO A 29 10.70 6.26 7.33
C PRO A 29 10.19 7.47 6.57
N ARG A 30 9.41 8.32 7.25
CA ARG A 30 8.74 9.47 6.62
C ARG A 30 9.71 10.36 5.84
N GLU A 31 10.91 10.57 6.34
CA GLU A 31 11.92 11.47 5.77
C GLU A 31 12.45 10.99 4.41
N GLN A 32 12.28 9.71 4.10
CA GLN A 32 12.69 9.10 2.83
C GLN A 32 11.56 8.98 1.82
N LEU A 33 10.31 9.29 2.24
CA LEU A 33 9.14 9.18 1.36
C LEU A 33 9.14 10.28 0.30
N LYS A 34 8.86 9.89 -0.93
CA LYS A 34 8.65 10.82 -2.03
C LYS A 34 7.19 11.31 -2.00
N HIS A 35 7.00 12.63 -2.12
CA HIS A 35 5.67 13.23 -2.00
C HIS A 35 5.33 14.24 -3.10
N HIS A 36 6.33 14.68 -3.87
CA HIS A 36 6.10 15.60 -4.99
C HIS A 36 5.60 14.83 -6.20
N MET A 37 4.37 15.11 -6.59
CA MET A 37 3.75 14.49 -7.76
C MET A 37 2.68 15.38 -8.36
N ILE A 38 2.38 15.16 -9.62
CA ILE A 38 1.31 15.84 -10.36
C ILE A 38 0.29 14.79 -10.76
N LEU A 39 -0.94 15.00 -10.34
CA LEU A 39 -2.08 14.12 -10.61
C LEU A 39 -3.20 14.89 -11.30
N PRO A 40 -4.08 14.20 -12.03
CA PRO A 40 -5.36 14.75 -12.44
C PRO A 40 -6.20 15.14 -11.23
N ASN A 41 -6.96 16.23 -11.33
CA ASN A 41 -7.74 16.78 -10.21
C ASN A 41 -8.66 15.74 -9.57
N GLU A 42 -9.34 14.90 -10.35
CA GLU A 42 -10.23 13.85 -9.84
C GLU A 42 -9.49 12.87 -8.92
N VAL A 43 -8.28 12.47 -9.30
CA VAL A 43 -7.45 11.57 -8.46
C VAL A 43 -6.96 12.30 -7.23
N GLU A 44 -6.52 13.54 -7.38
CA GLU A 44 -6.07 14.40 -6.28
C GLU A 44 -7.14 14.54 -5.21
N GLU A 45 -8.38 14.88 -5.59
CA GLU A 45 -9.52 15.04 -4.68
C GLU A 45 -9.83 13.75 -3.93
N ARG A 46 -9.75 12.60 -4.60
CA ARG A 46 -9.99 11.30 -3.95
C ARG A 46 -8.90 10.96 -2.91
N LEU A 47 -7.63 11.21 -3.24
CA LEU A 47 -6.54 11.00 -2.27
C LEU A 47 -6.66 11.93 -1.08
N LEU A 48 -6.98 13.22 -1.31
CA LEU A 48 -7.24 14.20 -0.25
C LEU A 48 -8.40 13.78 0.65
N SER A 49 -9.49 13.24 0.09
CA SER A 49 -10.61 12.72 0.87
C SER A 49 -10.17 11.61 1.83
N ILE A 50 -9.33 10.68 1.37
CA ILE A 50 -8.80 9.60 2.22
C ILE A 50 -7.96 10.17 3.36
N GLU A 51 -7.08 11.12 3.05
CA GLU A 51 -6.23 11.78 4.04
C GLU A 51 -7.08 12.52 5.09
N GLN A 52 -8.11 13.25 4.66
CA GLN A 52 -9.04 13.97 5.54
C GLN A 52 -9.85 12.99 6.41
N GLU A 53 -10.36 11.91 5.86
CA GLU A 53 -11.07 10.88 6.63
C GLU A 53 -10.15 10.23 7.68
N TYR A 54 -8.90 9.96 7.33
CA TYR A 54 -7.93 9.41 8.28
C TYR A 54 -7.66 10.37 9.44
N VAL A 55 -7.44 11.65 9.16
CA VAL A 55 -7.22 12.69 10.19
C VAL A 55 -8.46 12.84 11.06
N ALA A 56 -9.65 12.79 10.47
CA ALA A 56 -10.93 12.92 11.18
C ALA A 56 -11.44 11.62 11.81
N ARG A 57 -10.70 10.50 11.76
CA ARG A 57 -11.16 9.15 12.12
C ARG A 57 -11.81 9.05 13.50
N GLU A 58 -11.23 9.70 14.51
CA GLU A 58 -11.77 9.68 15.88
C GLU A 58 -13.08 10.47 15.98
N ARG A 59 -13.24 11.52 15.17
CA ARG A 59 -14.48 12.28 15.08
C ARG A 59 -15.55 11.46 14.34
N LEU A 60 -15.20 10.83 13.25
CA LEU A 60 -16.11 9.98 12.47
C LEU A 60 -16.68 8.83 13.30
N LYS A 61 -15.83 8.17 14.11
CA LYS A 61 -16.25 7.11 15.03
C LYS A 61 -17.36 7.56 16.00
N LYS A 62 -17.33 8.82 16.47
CA LYS A 62 -18.35 9.36 17.36
C LYS A 62 -19.74 9.41 16.70
N PHE A 63 -19.79 9.44 15.38
CA PHE A 63 -21.01 9.42 14.59
C PHE A 63 -21.30 8.04 13.97
N ASN A 64 -20.64 6.98 14.44
CA ASN A 64 -20.71 5.62 13.87
C ASN A 64 -20.37 5.56 12.37
N LEU A 65 -19.52 6.46 11.90
CA LEU A 65 -18.99 6.45 10.54
C LEU A 65 -17.64 5.75 10.52
N VAL A 66 -17.45 4.86 9.53
CA VAL A 66 -16.20 4.12 9.35
C VAL A 66 -15.37 4.83 8.29
N PRO A 67 -14.17 5.35 8.62
CA PRO A 67 -13.29 5.94 7.64
C PRO A 67 -12.73 4.87 6.70
N LYS A 68 -12.44 5.26 5.46
CA LYS A 68 -11.76 4.39 4.51
C LYS A 68 -10.36 4.05 4.99
N ARG A 69 -10.01 2.76 4.99
CA ARG A 69 -8.70 2.26 5.45
C ARG A 69 -8.00 1.37 4.43
N LYS A 70 -8.75 0.80 3.50
CA LYS A 70 -8.26 -0.12 2.48
C LYS A 70 -8.49 0.48 1.10
N ILE A 71 -7.42 0.84 0.42
CA ILE A 71 -7.47 1.56 -0.84
C ILE A 71 -6.74 0.77 -1.92
N LEU A 72 -7.37 0.58 -3.08
CA LEU A 72 -6.76 -0.02 -4.24
C LEU A 72 -6.50 1.02 -5.32
N LEU A 73 -5.24 1.17 -5.73
CA LEU A 73 -4.83 2.02 -6.84
C LEU A 73 -4.57 1.13 -8.07
N TYR A 74 -5.32 1.34 -9.15
CA TYR A 74 -5.14 0.55 -10.37
C TYR A 74 -4.95 1.45 -11.60
N GLY A 75 -4.17 0.98 -12.57
CA GLY A 75 -3.92 1.72 -13.81
C GLY A 75 -2.62 1.32 -14.49
N PRO A 76 -2.30 1.89 -15.65
CA PRO A 76 -1.09 1.56 -16.38
C PRO A 76 0.19 1.72 -15.56
N PRO A 77 1.29 1.05 -15.92
CA PRO A 77 2.57 1.27 -15.28
C PRO A 77 3.04 2.72 -15.49
N GLY A 78 3.81 3.25 -14.54
CA GLY A 78 4.33 4.62 -14.61
C GLY A 78 3.32 5.74 -14.26
N CYS A 79 2.08 5.43 -13.88
CA CYS A 79 1.07 6.44 -13.51
C CYS A 79 1.12 6.92 -12.05
N GLY A 80 2.17 6.60 -11.30
CA GLY A 80 2.38 7.14 -9.96
C GLY A 80 1.66 6.40 -8.83
N LYS A 81 1.18 5.15 -9.02
CA LYS A 81 0.49 4.37 -7.99
C LYS A 81 1.29 4.21 -6.69
N THR A 82 2.51 3.70 -6.79
CA THR A 82 3.42 3.54 -5.64
C THR A 82 3.77 4.89 -5.01
N LEU A 83 4.02 5.91 -5.84
CA LEU A 83 4.30 7.27 -5.38
C LEU A 83 3.10 7.89 -4.64
N SER A 84 1.86 7.59 -5.06
CA SER A 84 0.66 8.02 -4.33
C SER A 84 0.58 7.42 -2.92
N ALA A 85 1.00 6.15 -2.76
CA ALA A 85 1.06 5.53 -1.44
C ALA A 85 2.13 6.19 -0.55
N GLU A 86 3.31 6.48 -1.11
CA GLU A 86 4.36 7.22 -0.40
C GLU A 86 3.89 8.62 0.02
N ARG A 87 3.22 9.34 -0.88
CA ARG A 87 2.67 10.67 -0.61
C ARG A 87 1.62 10.65 0.51
N ILE A 88 0.67 9.71 0.48
CA ILE A 88 -0.33 9.56 1.55
C ILE A 88 0.38 9.32 2.89
N ALA A 89 1.35 8.42 2.93
CA ALA A 89 2.13 8.16 4.15
C ALA A 89 2.85 9.42 4.65
N TRP A 90 3.46 10.18 3.73
CA TRP A 90 4.15 11.44 4.05
C TRP A 90 3.18 12.51 4.61
N ASN A 91 2.04 12.72 3.94
CA ASN A 91 1.02 13.70 4.35
C ASN A 91 0.41 13.36 5.71
N LEU A 92 0.21 12.08 5.99
CA LEU A 92 -0.33 11.61 7.27
C LEU A 92 0.71 11.54 8.39
N GLY A 93 1.98 11.75 8.09
CA GLY A 93 3.07 11.65 9.07
C GLY A 93 3.35 10.21 9.51
N LEU A 94 3.01 9.22 8.68
CA LEU A 94 3.16 7.80 8.96
C LEU A 94 4.35 7.20 8.21
N PRO A 95 5.05 6.22 8.78
CA PRO A 95 6.01 5.42 8.03
C PRO A 95 5.28 4.50 7.04
N LEU A 96 5.99 4.12 5.97
CA LEU A 96 5.51 3.17 4.98
C LEU A 96 6.16 1.81 5.18
N LEU A 97 5.34 0.77 5.27
CA LEU A 97 5.77 -0.62 5.23
C LEU A 97 5.42 -1.21 3.86
N LYS A 98 6.40 -1.46 3.03
CA LYS A 98 6.21 -2.14 1.74
C LYS A 98 6.41 -3.64 1.91
N VAL A 99 5.38 -4.43 1.58
CA VAL A 99 5.44 -5.90 1.64
C VAL A 99 6.41 -6.44 0.60
N ARG A 100 7.26 -7.35 1.00
CA ARG A 100 8.22 -8.05 0.14
C ARG A 100 7.65 -9.38 -0.30
N PHE A 101 6.90 -9.38 -1.39
CA PHE A 101 6.29 -10.59 -1.93
C PHE A 101 7.32 -11.63 -2.41
N ASP A 102 8.50 -11.19 -2.85
CA ASP A 102 9.64 -12.05 -3.15
C ASP A 102 10.05 -12.91 -1.94
N SER A 103 10.16 -12.28 -0.78
CA SER A 103 10.48 -12.95 0.48
C SER A 103 9.33 -13.81 1.00
N LEU A 104 8.08 -13.40 0.77
CA LEU A 104 6.90 -14.18 1.14
C LEU A 104 6.79 -15.46 0.30
N LEU A 105 6.97 -15.37 -1.02
CA LEU A 105 6.82 -16.48 -1.96
C LEU A 105 8.01 -17.45 -1.94
N SER A 106 9.22 -16.96 -1.63
CA SER A 106 10.41 -17.79 -1.51
C SER A 106 10.48 -18.59 -0.20
N SER A 107 9.55 -18.33 0.73
CA SER A 107 9.41 -19.11 1.96
C SER A 107 8.96 -20.54 1.63
N TYR A 108 9.47 -21.53 2.36
CA TYR A 108 9.10 -22.94 2.18
C TYR A 108 7.59 -23.16 2.21
N PHE A 109 7.11 -24.17 1.49
CA PHE A 109 5.72 -24.58 1.37
C PHE A 109 4.99 -24.49 2.74
N GLY A 110 3.94 -23.64 2.81
CA GLY A 110 3.07 -23.51 3.99
C GLY A 110 3.37 -22.32 4.90
N GLU A 111 4.48 -21.60 4.75
CA GLU A 111 4.83 -20.46 5.63
C GLU A 111 4.35 -19.11 5.12
N SER A 112 4.14 -18.96 3.81
CA SER A 112 3.81 -17.67 3.20
C SER A 112 2.55 -17.03 3.76
N ALA A 113 1.51 -17.83 4.03
CA ALA A 113 0.28 -17.37 4.65
C ALA A 113 0.51 -16.89 6.11
N SER A 114 1.31 -17.62 6.87
CA SER A 114 1.66 -17.26 8.25
C SER A 114 2.56 -16.01 8.31
N ASN A 115 3.48 -15.88 7.34
CA ASN A 115 4.33 -14.70 7.21
C ASN A 115 3.50 -13.44 6.85
N LEU A 116 2.53 -13.58 5.95
CA LEU A 116 1.62 -12.49 5.61
C LEU A 116 0.78 -12.06 6.84
N ARG A 117 0.27 -13.03 7.63
CA ARG A 117 -0.43 -12.73 8.88
C ARG A 117 0.44 -11.96 9.85
N MET A 118 1.71 -12.32 10.02
CA MET A 118 2.65 -11.57 10.89
C MET A 118 2.81 -10.11 10.46
N VAL A 119 2.81 -9.83 9.16
CA VAL A 119 2.87 -8.46 8.65
C VAL A 119 1.62 -7.67 9.04
N PHE A 120 0.43 -8.25 8.86
CA PHE A 120 -0.83 -7.59 9.23
C PHE A 120 -0.97 -7.42 10.75
N ASP A 121 -0.55 -8.40 11.54
CA ASP A 121 -0.57 -8.31 13.01
C ASP A 121 0.37 -7.21 13.53
N TYR A 122 1.52 -7.02 12.89
CA TYR A 122 2.41 -5.88 13.19
C TYR A 122 1.70 -4.54 13.01
N CYS A 123 0.91 -4.39 11.94
CA CYS A 123 0.16 -3.15 11.68
C CYS A 123 -0.92 -2.85 12.71
N LYS A 124 -1.37 -3.84 13.52
CA LYS A 124 -2.35 -3.61 14.60
C LYS A 124 -1.74 -2.86 15.78
N SER A 125 -0.44 -2.98 16.00
CA SER A 125 0.25 -2.36 17.13
C SER A 125 0.74 -0.94 16.85
N GLU A 126 1.01 -0.60 15.60
CA GLU A 126 1.60 0.68 15.22
C GLU A 126 0.86 1.31 14.01
N PRO A 127 0.60 2.63 14.03
CA PRO A 127 -0.01 3.32 12.91
C PRO A 127 1.00 3.44 11.76
N VAL A 128 0.79 2.67 10.71
CA VAL A 128 1.63 2.63 9.51
C VAL A 128 0.77 2.64 8.26
N VAL A 129 1.35 2.99 7.12
CA VAL A 129 0.77 2.71 5.81
C VAL A 129 1.38 1.41 5.30
N LEU A 130 0.57 0.35 5.21
CA LEU A 130 0.96 -0.93 4.63
C LEU A 130 0.75 -0.88 3.12
N LEU A 131 1.83 -1.02 2.35
CA LEU A 131 1.79 -1.05 0.88
C LEU A 131 1.95 -2.47 0.35
N LEU A 132 0.91 -2.94 -0.33
CA LEU A 132 0.88 -4.15 -1.13
C LEU A 132 1.15 -3.74 -2.58
N ASP A 133 2.43 -3.61 -2.95
CA ASP A 133 2.80 -3.10 -4.28
C ASP A 133 2.79 -4.21 -5.33
N GLU A 134 2.30 -3.89 -6.54
CA GLU A 134 2.25 -4.82 -7.68
C GLU A 134 1.51 -6.14 -7.39
N CYS A 135 0.29 -6.05 -6.86
CA CYS A 135 -0.55 -7.22 -6.56
C CYS A 135 -1.01 -8.01 -7.81
N ASP A 136 -0.35 -7.83 -8.96
CA ASP A 136 -0.71 -8.49 -10.24
C ASP A 136 -0.62 -10.02 -10.17
N PHE A 137 0.24 -10.55 -9.27
CA PHE A 137 0.36 -12.00 -9.06
C PHE A 137 -0.94 -12.63 -8.55
N ILE A 138 -1.76 -11.87 -7.82
CA ILE A 138 -3.06 -12.33 -7.31
C ILE A 138 -3.99 -12.68 -8.47
N ALA A 139 -3.92 -11.91 -9.55
CA ALA A 139 -4.73 -12.14 -10.74
C ALA A 139 -4.27 -13.36 -11.55
N LYS A 140 -2.95 -13.55 -11.63
CA LYS A 140 -2.35 -14.66 -12.41
C LYS A 140 -2.60 -16.03 -11.79
N SER A 141 -2.67 -16.11 -10.47
CA SER A 141 -2.81 -17.38 -9.74
C SER A 141 -4.11 -18.14 -9.99
N ARG A 142 -5.16 -17.47 -10.47
CA ARG A 142 -6.46 -18.10 -10.76
C ARG A 142 -6.64 -18.54 -12.21
N ILE A 143 -5.81 -18.06 -13.11
CA ILE A 143 -5.88 -18.41 -14.53
C ILE A 143 -5.22 -19.79 -14.77
N THR A 144 -4.26 -20.15 -13.96
CA THR A 144 -3.58 -21.46 -13.99
C THR A 144 -4.26 -22.42 -13.00
N THR A 145 -5.35 -23.05 -13.45
CA THR A 145 -6.13 -24.05 -12.70
C THR A 145 -5.36 -25.33 -12.33
N GLN A 146 -4.07 -25.42 -12.62
CA GLN A 146 -3.23 -26.59 -12.34
C GLN A 146 -2.28 -26.43 -11.14
N ASP A 147 -2.12 -25.24 -10.59
CA ASP A 147 -1.29 -25.02 -9.40
C ASP A 147 -2.10 -25.17 -8.11
N VAL A 148 -2.07 -26.37 -7.53
CA VAL A 148 -2.44 -26.64 -6.12
C VAL A 148 -1.39 -26.01 -5.19
N GLY A 149 -0.82 -24.85 -5.59
CA GLY A 149 0.37 -24.25 -5.02
C GLY A 149 0.09 -23.19 -3.95
N GLU A 150 1.15 -22.59 -3.50
CA GLU A 150 1.21 -21.60 -2.42
C GLU A 150 0.49 -20.28 -2.74
N VAL A 151 0.46 -19.88 -4.02
CA VAL A 151 -0.14 -18.61 -4.45
C VAL A 151 -1.63 -18.53 -4.14
N PRO A 152 -2.48 -19.55 -4.42
CA PRO A 152 -3.88 -19.51 -4.01
C PRO A 152 -4.08 -19.42 -2.50
N ARG A 153 -3.19 -20.01 -1.70
CA ARG A 153 -3.24 -19.91 -0.23
C ARG A 153 -2.92 -18.51 0.25
N ILE A 154 -1.91 -17.84 -0.33
CA ILE A 154 -1.58 -16.46 -0.02
C ILE A 154 -2.73 -15.53 -0.41
N VAL A 155 -3.34 -15.73 -1.58
CA VAL A 155 -4.49 -14.95 -2.03
C VAL A 155 -5.65 -15.08 -1.05
N ASN A 156 -6.04 -16.32 -0.68
CA ASN A 156 -7.11 -16.54 0.27
C ASN A 156 -6.80 -15.95 1.65
N MET A 157 -5.54 -16.07 2.11
CA MET A 157 -5.12 -15.44 3.35
C MET A 157 -5.19 -13.91 3.26
N LEU A 158 -4.74 -13.31 2.17
CA LEU A 158 -4.83 -11.86 1.96
C LEU A 158 -6.27 -11.38 2.00
N LEU A 159 -7.18 -12.09 1.32
CA LEU A 159 -8.61 -11.77 1.34
C LEU A 159 -9.16 -11.78 2.77
N THR A 160 -8.84 -12.82 3.55
CA THR A 160 -9.24 -12.92 4.95
C THR A 160 -8.66 -11.79 5.80
N LEU A 161 -7.37 -11.46 5.63
CA LEU A 161 -6.71 -10.39 6.37
C LEU A 161 -7.25 -9.00 6.02
N LEU A 162 -7.68 -8.79 4.78
CA LEU A 162 -8.35 -7.55 4.37
C LEU A 162 -9.75 -7.45 5.00
N ASP A 163 -10.49 -8.56 5.11
CA ASP A 163 -11.80 -8.59 5.79
C ASP A 163 -11.65 -8.30 7.30
N GLU A 164 -10.60 -8.86 7.92
CA GLU A 164 -10.31 -8.71 9.36
C GLU A 164 -9.54 -7.41 9.70
N TYR A 165 -9.21 -6.56 8.72
CA TYR A 165 -8.34 -5.42 8.95
C TYR A 165 -8.98 -4.35 9.83
N ASP A 166 -8.51 -4.25 11.06
CA ASP A 166 -8.89 -3.21 12.04
C ASP A 166 -7.65 -2.61 12.72
N ALA A 167 -6.69 -2.17 11.92
CA ALA A 167 -5.49 -1.52 12.41
C ALA A 167 -5.63 0.01 12.39
N PRO A 168 -4.81 0.75 13.19
CA PRO A 168 -4.88 2.21 13.25
C PRO A 168 -4.38 2.91 11.99
N GLY A 169 -3.67 2.21 11.10
CA GLY A 169 -3.12 2.73 9.85
C GLY A 169 -3.99 2.44 8.63
N LEU A 170 -3.38 2.52 7.45
CA LEU A 170 -4.01 2.28 6.15
C LEU A 170 -3.37 1.09 5.44
N VAL A 171 -4.14 0.38 4.62
CA VAL A 171 -3.65 -0.56 3.61
C VAL A 171 -3.85 0.06 2.23
N LEU A 172 -2.76 0.18 1.47
CA LEU A 172 -2.80 0.55 0.07
C LEU A 172 -2.31 -0.62 -0.77
N ALA A 173 -3.06 -0.96 -1.80
CA ALA A 173 -2.64 -1.95 -2.79
C ALA A 173 -2.51 -1.30 -4.16
N THR A 174 -1.54 -1.75 -4.95
CA THR A 174 -1.36 -1.28 -6.32
C THR A 174 -1.40 -2.44 -7.32
N THR A 175 -1.94 -2.17 -8.51
CA THR A 175 -1.97 -3.13 -9.60
C THR A 175 -1.95 -2.45 -10.97
N ASN A 176 -1.34 -3.11 -11.94
CA ASN A 176 -1.36 -2.67 -13.34
C ASN A 176 -2.57 -3.23 -14.10
N LEU A 177 -3.24 -4.25 -13.57
CA LEU A 177 -4.28 -5.01 -14.24
C LEU A 177 -5.67 -4.64 -13.70
N LYS A 178 -6.54 -4.13 -14.58
CA LYS A 178 -7.96 -3.91 -14.25
C LYS A 178 -8.80 -5.17 -14.45
N VAL A 179 -8.51 -5.95 -15.47
CA VAL A 179 -9.42 -7.00 -16.02
C VAL A 179 -9.22 -8.36 -15.36
N SER A 180 -8.09 -8.62 -14.74
CA SER A 180 -7.74 -9.90 -14.16
C SER A 180 -7.75 -9.94 -12.63
N LEU A 181 -8.04 -8.83 -11.96
CA LEU A 181 -8.27 -8.86 -10.52
C LEU A 181 -9.65 -9.44 -10.23
N ASP A 182 -9.66 -10.42 -9.36
CA ASP A 182 -10.88 -11.03 -8.86
C ASP A 182 -11.83 -9.96 -8.28
N GLU A 183 -13.09 -10.03 -8.69
CA GLU A 183 -14.16 -9.21 -8.12
C GLU A 183 -14.22 -9.32 -6.59
N ALA A 184 -13.88 -10.50 -6.06
CA ALA A 184 -13.77 -10.73 -4.62
C ALA A 184 -12.70 -9.85 -3.95
N LEU A 185 -11.59 -9.55 -4.65
CA LEU A 185 -10.57 -8.64 -4.11
C LEU A 185 -11.06 -7.20 -4.11
N PHE A 186 -11.69 -6.75 -5.23
CA PHE A 186 -12.23 -5.38 -5.31
C PHE A 186 -13.21 -5.04 -4.19
N ARG A 187 -14.09 -5.99 -3.86
CA ARG A 187 -15.12 -5.80 -2.82
C ARG A 187 -14.56 -5.63 -1.41
N ARG A 188 -13.28 -5.93 -1.19
CA ARG A 188 -12.62 -5.82 0.12
C ARG A 188 -11.92 -4.49 0.34
N PHE A 189 -11.81 -3.68 -0.70
CA PHE A 189 -11.30 -2.33 -0.57
C PHE A 189 -12.44 -1.34 -0.37
N ASP A 190 -12.22 -0.39 0.53
CA ASP A 190 -13.19 0.67 0.85
C ASP A 190 -13.25 1.71 -0.26
N ASP A 191 -12.15 1.86 -1.01
CA ASP A 191 -12.07 2.71 -2.19
C ASP A 191 -11.18 2.11 -3.27
N VAL A 192 -11.58 2.29 -4.55
CA VAL A 192 -10.86 1.76 -5.73
C VAL A 192 -10.63 2.91 -6.71
N ILE A 193 -9.40 3.39 -6.78
CA ILE A 193 -9.04 4.60 -7.53
C ILE A 193 -8.31 4.21 -8.82
N LYS A 194 -8.86 4.69 -9.93
CA LYS A 194 -8.20 4.59 -11.23
C LYS A 194 -7.10 5.66 -11.34
N MET A 195 -5.89 5.22 -11.65
CA MET A 195 -4.74 6.07 -11.95
C MET A 195 -4.57 6.15 -13.47
N PRO A 196 -5.08 7.20 -14.13
CA PRO A 196 -4.97 7.31 -15.58
C PRO A 196 -3.55 7.70 -16.02
N MET A 197 -3.26 7.52 -17.30
CA MET A 197 -2.05 8.12 -17.88
C MET A 197 -2.14 9.65 -17.77
N PRO A 198 -1.04 10.33 -17.44
CA PRO A 198 -1.03 11.80 -17.34
C PRO A 198 -1.38 12.43 -18.68
N GLY A 199 -2.33 13.37 -18.67
CA GLY A 199 -2.73 14.15 -19.82
C GLY A 199 -1.66 15.16 -20.25
N LYS A 200 -1.96 15.97 -21.25
CA LYS A 200 -1.02 16.98 -21.77
C LYS A 200 -0.65 18.02 -20.70
N LEU A 201 -1.63 18.43 -19.90
CA LEU A 201 -1.44 19.44 -18.85
C LEU A 201 -0.55 18.90 -17.72
N GLU A 202 -0.83 17.68 -17.24
CA GLU A 202 -0.05 17.04 -16.18
C GLU A 202 1.39 16.80 -16.64
N ARG A 203 1.59 16.32 -17.88
CA ARG A 203 2.95 16.14 -18.46
C ARG A 203 3.71 17.45 -18.54
N LYS A 204 3.04 18.55 -18.96
CA LYS A 204 3.66 19.88 -19.01
C LYS A 204 4.11 20.31 -17.62
N ARG A 205 3.23 20.24 -16.63
CA ARG A 205 3.54 20.59 -15.21
C ARG A 205 4.66 19.73 -14.65
N LEU A 206 4.67 18.43 -14.97
CA LEU A 206 5.73 17.52 -14.52
C LEU A 206 7.09 17.90 -15.10
N LEU A 207 7.14 18.25 -16.41
CA LEU A 207 8.35 18.75 -17.06
C LEU A 207 8.82 20.07 -16.45
N GLU A 208 7.93 21.02 -16.22
CA GLU A 208 8.23 22.31 -15.60
C GLU A 208 8.81 22.10 -14.18
N MET A 209 8.20 21.23 -13.38
CA MET A 209 8.70 20.89 -12.04
C MET A 209 10.09 20.25 -12.10
N THR A 210 10.32 19.34 -13.04
CA THR A 210 11.62 18.66 -13.18
C THR A 210 12.71 19.63 -13.67
N LEU A 211 12.39 20.47 -14.65
CA LEU A 211 13.34 21.43 -15.21
C LEU A 211 13.68 22.55 -14.23
N SER A 212 12.73 23.00 -13.42
CA SER A 212 13.00 24.03 -12.40
C SER A 212 13.97 23.57 -11.30
N ALA A 213 14.12 22.26 -11.12
CA ALA A 213 15.07 21.68 -10.18
C ALA A 213 16.51 21.57 -10.74
N ILE A 214 16.70 21.83 -12.05
CA ILE A 214 18.02 21.79 -12.70
C ILE A 214 18.60 23.20 -12.63
N PRO A 215 19.72 23.42 -11.90
CA PRO A 215 20.38 24.72 -11.92
C PRO A 215 20.88 25.01 -13.34
N VAL A 216 20.35 26.05 -13.98
CA VAL A 216 20.85 26.56 -15.26
C VAL A 216 22.11 27.34 -14.92
N SER A 217 23.27 26.74 -15.23
CA SER A 217 24.58 27.42 -15.18
C SER A 217 24.75 28.40 -16.34
#